data_b405fdea2543c335d0c2b715ba9d9384
#
_entry.id   b405fdea2543c335d0c2b715ba9d9384
#
_cell.length_a   1.000
_cell.length_b   1.000
_cell.length_c   1.000
_cell.angle_alpha   90.00
_cell.angle_beta   90.00
_cell.angle_gamma   90.00
#
_symmetry.space_group_name_H-M   'P 1'
#
loop_
_entity.id
_entity.type
_entity.pdbx_description
1 polymer ?
#
loop_
_entity_poly.entity_id
_entity_poly.type
_entity_poly.pdbx_seq_one_letter_code
_entity_poly.pdbx_strand_id
1 'polypeptide(L)'
;MESRFYDGYEEDGEKAERNDAETDEFLAAMLRKPLLAGKQVFVLDYVKGKKIRHVQEWGAAEGYIADGGDRLLDVIPDRRPMNENANSVTQLRQVKNFLVLLNPEHYKTRESYLKALSETNYDLLIVDLYYGDRPLSKEETARLKRKANGGERLLLSYMSVGEAADYRTYWQKDWEKHRPHWLAEPNPEWPGSYKARYWSKEWHDLLYGSPDAYLDKIMAAGFDGAFLDVMDAWQYFKEHE
;
A
#
# COMPACT_ATOMS: atom_id res chain seq x y z
N MET A 1 -4.47 4.57 -6.38
CA MET A 1 -5.50 5.58 -6.01
C MET A 1 -6.41 4.95 -4.99
N GLU A 2 -6.58 5.59 -3.88
CA GLU A 2 -7.57 5.23 -2.85
C GLU A 2 -8.83 6.06 -3.03
N SER A 3 -9.96 5.55 -2.51
CA SER A 3 -11.25 6.23 -2.48
C SER A 3 -11.70 6.81 -3.84
N ARG A 4 -11.52 6.03 -4.92
CA ARG A 4 -11.90 6.47 -6.27
C ARG A 4 -13.40 6.63 -6.46
N PHE A 5 -14.17 5.75 -5.85
CA PHE A 5 -15.62 5.69 -6.03
C PHE A 5 -16.40 6.04 -4.77
N TYR A 6 -15.82 5.76 -3.61
CA TYR A 6 -16.42 6.01 -2.31
C TYR A 6 -15.47 6.78 -1.42
N ASP A 7 -15.95 7.83 -0.79
CA ASP A 7 -15.25 8.55 0.26
C ASP A 7 -15.53 7.95 1.63
N GLY A 8 -14.58 8.12 2.56
CA GLY A 8 -14.68 7.60 3.92
C GLY A 8 -14.45 6.10 4.05
N TYR A 9 -14.82 5.56 5.20
CA TYR A 9 -14.57 4.18 5.61
C TYR A 9 -15.88 3.51 6.08
N GLU A 10 -15.98 2.18 5.95
CA GLU A 10 -17.10 1.42 6.53
C GLU A 10 -16.69 0.75 7.85
N GLU A 11 -16.47 1.55 8.91
CA GLU A 11 -16.09 1.08 10.24
C GLU A 11 -16.75 1.93 11.34
N ASP A 12 -16.98 1.33 12.51
CA ASP A 12 -17.43 1.98 13.76
C ASP A 12 -18.65 2.90 13.64
N GLY A 13 -19.56 2.58 12.72
CA GLY A 13 -20.80 3.37 12.48
C GLY A 13 -20.64 4.41 11.38
N GLU A 14 -19.47 4.62 10.85
CA GLU A 14 -19.24 5.39 9.62
C GLU A 14 -19.63 4.58 8.39
N LYS A 15 -20.06 5.28 7.34
CA LYS A 15 -20.38 4.65 6.06
C LYS A 15 -19.62 5.37 4.97
N ALA A 16 -18.86 4.62 4.21
CA ALA A 16 -18.31 5.14 2.97
C ALA A 16 -19.45 5.59 2.04
N GLU A 17 -19.43 6.82 1.59
CA GLU A 17 -20.43 7.40 0.71
C GLU A 17 -19.92 7.46 -0.73
N ARG A 18 -20.84 7.39 -1.70
CA ARG A 18 -20.49 7.57 -3.11
C ARG A 18 -19.95 8.99 -3.31
N ASN A 19 -18.81 9.13 -3.96
CA ASN A 19 -18.26 10.43 -4.33
C ASN A 19 -19.31 11.22 -5.12
N ASP A 20 -19.38 12.52 -4.87
CA ASP A 20 -20.21 13.41 -5.67
C ASP A 20 -19.69 13.53 -7.11
N ALA A 21 -20.46 14.14 -7.99
CA ALA A 21 -20.13 14.22 -9.40
C ALA A 21 -18.84 15.00 -9.69
N GLU A 22 -18.56 16.05 -8.92
CA GLU A 22 -17.37 16.89 -9.08
C GLU A 22 -16.10 16.14 -8.67
N THR A 23 -16.12 15.49 -7.52
CA THR A 23 -15.04 14.64 -7.02
C THR A 23 -14.80 13.46 -7.97
N ASP A 24 -15.87 12.79 -8.42
CA ASP A 24 -15.78 11.67 -9.35
C ASP A 24 -15.12 12.06 -10.67
N GLU A 25 -15.52 13.21 -11.26
CA GLU A 25 -14.92 13.73 -12.49
C GLU A 25 -13.45 14.13 -12.31
N PHE A 26 -13.12 14.80 -11.20
CA PHE A 26 -11.74 15.17 -10.85
C PHE A 26 -10.83 13.96 -10.75
N LEU A 27 -11.21 12.94 -9.97
CA LEU A 27 -10.42 11.73 -9.78
C LEU A 27 -10.29 10.93 -11.09
N ALA A 28 -11.37 10.84 -11.89
CA ALA A 28 -11.30 10.21 -13.20
C ALA A 28 -10.33 10.93 -14.16
N ALA A 29 -10.33 12.27 -14.14
CA ALA A 29 -9.41 13.07 -14.95
C ALA A 29 -7.94 12.86 -14.56
N MET A 30 -7.65 12.75 -13.26
CA MET A 30 -6.30 12.41 -12.77
C MET A 30 -5.83 11.04 -13.28
N LEU A 31 -6.68 10.02 -13.23
CA LEU A 31 -6.35 8.66 -13.64
C LEU A 31 -6.29 8.45 -15.15
N ARG A 32 -6.92 9.33 -15.93
CA ARG A 32 -6.88 9.28 -17.40
C ARG A 32 -5.47 9.39 -17.96
N LYS A 33 -4.62 10.25 -17.38
CA LYS A 33 -3.23 10.44 -17.86
C LYS A 33 -2.38 9.17 -17.80
N PRO A 34 -2.28 8.46 -16.66
CA PRO A 34 -1.54 7.20 -16.61
C PRO A 34 -2.14 6.13 -17.52
N LEU A 35 -3.48 6.05 -17.65
CA LEU A 35 -4.11 5.11 -18.58
C LEU A 35 -3.72 5.37 -20.04
N LEU A 36 -3.80 6.62 -20.49
CA LEU A 36 -3.40 7.01 -21.85
C LEU A 36 -1.91 6.76 -22.10
N ALA A 37 -1.08 6.83 -21.07
CA ALA A 37 0.34 6.46 -21.12
C ALA A 37 0.58 4.94 -21.04
N GLY A 38 -0.46 4.11 -21.12
CA GLY A 38 -0.36 2.65 -21.08
C GLY A 38 0.04 2.08 -19.72
N LYS A 39 -0.12 2.87 -18.64
CA LYS A 39 0.13 2.41 -17.26
C LYS A 39 -1.11 1.71 -16.71
N GLN A 40 -0.90 0.74 -15.84
CA GLN A 40 -1.98 0.16 -15.06
C GLN A 40 -2.36 1.08 -13.91
N VAL A 41 -3.66 1.18 -13.66
CA VAL A 41 -4.23 1.93 -12.55
C VAL A 41 -4.84 0.92 -11.58
N PHE A 42 -4.39 0.99 -10.33
CA PHE A 42 -4.92 0.21 -9.21
C PHE A 42 -5.78 1.13 -8.34
N VAL A 43 -6.95 0.65 -7.97
CA VAL A 43 -7.93 1.39 -7.16
C VAL A 43 -8.31 0.55 -5.95
N LEU A 44 -8.24 1.15 -4.77
CA LEU A 44 -8.66 0.55 -3.51
C LEU A 44 -9.65 1.49 -2.83
N ASP A 45 -10.87 1.03 -2.62
CA ASP A 45 -11.86 1.76 -1.85
C ASP A 45 -12.13 1.04 -0.51
N TYR A 46 -12.31 1.78 0.56
CA TYR A 46 -12.50 1.23 1.90
C TYR A 46 -13.97 0.92 2.15
N VAL A 47 -14.44 -0.16 1.53
CA VAL A 47 -15.85 -0.55 1.48
C VAL A 47 -16.07 -2.02 1.78
N LYS A 48 -17.30 -2.36 2.22
CA LYS A 48 -17.71 -3.73 2.56
C LYS A 48 -18.93 -4.19 1.75
N GLY A 49 -19.17 -5.47 1.75
CA GLY A 49 -20.39 -6.07 1.20
C GLY A 49 -20.60 -5.79 -0.29
N LYS A 50 -21.78 -5.29 -0.65
CA LYS A 50 -22.17 -5.05 -2.05
C LYS A 50 -21.34 -3.96 -2.74
N LYS A 51 -20.82 -3.01 -1.99
CA LYS A 51 -20.01 -1.92 -2.55
C LYS A 51 -18.71 -2.41 -3.16
N ILE A 52 -18.12 -3.48 -2.62
CA ILE A 52 -16.93 -4.12 -3.22
C ILE A 52 -17.20 -4.50 -4.68
N ARG A 53 -18.35 -5.12 -4.96
CA ARG A 53 -18.72 -5.47 -6.34
C ARG A 53 -18.87 -4.23 -7.22
N HIS A 54 -19.48 -3.17 -6.72
CA HIS A 54 -19.59 -1.91 -7.46
C HIS A 54 -18.21 -1.35 -7.81
N VAL A 55 -17.28 -1.29 -6.85
CA VAL A 55 -15.90 -0.83 -7.08
C VAL A 55 -15.24 -1.66 -8.17
N GLN A 56 -15.37 -2.99 -8.11
CA GLN A 56 -14.79 -3.90 -9.09
C GLN A 56 -15.40 -3.72 -10.49
N GLU A 57 -16.73 -3.63 -10.59
CA GLU A 57 -17.45 -3.47 -11.86
C GLU A 57 -17.18 -2.11 -12.51
N TRP A 58 -17.26 -1.03 -11.72
CA TRP A 58 -16.99 0.32 -12.22
C TRP A 58 -15.51 0.51 -12.58
N GLY A 59 -14.61 -0.01 -11.75
CA GLY A 59 -13.18 0.01 -12.05
C GLY A 59 -12.87 -0.72 -13.35
N ALA A 60 -13.44 -1.90 -13.57
CA ALA A 60 -13.25 -2.65 -14.81
C ALA A 60 -13.80 -1.90 -16.03
N ALA A 61 -14.94 -1.21 -15.90
CA ALA A 61 -15.52 -0.38 -16.97
C ALA A 61 -14.62 0.81 -17.34
N GLU A 62 -13.89 1.37 -16.38
CA GLU A 62 -12.94 2.46 -16.57
C GLU A 62 -11.51 1.98 -16.92
N GLY A 63 -11.27 0.68 -16.98
CA GLY A 63 -9.96 0.09 -17.29
C GLY A 63 -9.00 0.02 -16.09
N TYR A 64 -9.53 0.09 -14.86
CA TYR A 64 -8.76 -0.06 -13.63
C TYR A 64 -8.75 -1.50 -13.13
N ILE A 65 -7.75 -1.83 -12.33
CA ILE A 65 -7.75 -2.99 -11.46
C ILE A 65 -8.22 -2.49 -10.09
N ALA A 66 -9.48 -2.74 -9.75
CA ALA A 66 -10.11 -2.17 -8.58
C ALA A 66 -10.59 -3.25 -7.60
N ASP A 67 -10.46 -2.98 -6.31
CA ASP A 67 -10.98 -3.82 -5.23
C ASP A 67 -11.42 -2.97 -4.03
N GLY A 68 -12.15 -3.60 -3.11
CA GLY A 68 -12.51 -3.04 -1.82
C GLY A 68 -11.76 -3.73 -0.69
N GLY A 69 -11.38 -2.97 0.33
CA GLY A 69 -10.71 -3.45 1.53
C GLY A 69 -11.26 -2.80 2.81
N ASP A 70 -10.76 -3.24 3.95
CA ASP A 70 -10.95 -2.56 5.24
C ASP A 70 -9.93 -1.43 5.41
N ARG A 71 -10.22 -0.48 6.32
CA ARG A 71 -9.35 0.68 6.58
C ARG A 71 -7.97 0.29 7.11
N LEU A 72 -7.91 -0.72 7.97
CA LEU A 72 -6.68 -1.11 8.62
C LEU A 72 -5.77 -1.93 7.72
N LEU A 73 -6.30 -2.49 6.62
CA LEU A 73 -5.55 -3.37 5.71
C LEU A 73 -4.83 -4.49 6.47
N ASP A 74 -5.53 -5.09 7.44
CA ASP A 74 -5.00 -6.11 8.35
C ASP A 74 -5.57 -7.53 8.12
N VAL A 75 -6.58 -7.64 7.21
CA VAL A 75 -7.29 -8.89 6.94
C VAL A 75 -7.22 -9.27 5.47
N ILE A 76 -6.91 -10.54 5.19
CA ILE A 76 -7.13 -11.13 3.87
C ILE A 76 -8.63 -11.34 3.69
N PRO A 77 -9.26 -10.77 2.66
CA PRO A 77 -10.69 -10.93 2.43
C PRO A 77 -11.11 -12.39 2.27
N ASP A 78 -12.19 -12.80 2.94
CA ASP A 78 -12.80 -14.13 2.79
C ASP A 78 -13.60 -14.21 1.48
N ARG A 79 -12.91 -14.01 0.37
CA ARG A 79 -13.42 -14.15 -0.99
C ARG A 79 -12.29 -14.44 -1.97
N ARG A 80 -12.62 -15.05 -3.09
CA ARG A 80 -11.65 -15.21 -4.18
C ARG A 80 -11.30 -13.85 -4.80
N PRO A 81 -10.04 -13.65 -5.20
CA PRO A 81 -9.66 -12.49 -6.00
C PRO A 81 -10.51 -12.37 -7.28
N MET A 82 -10.89 -11.15 -7.64
CA MET A 82 -11.51 -10.94 -8.95
C MET A 82 -10.51 -11.33 -10.06
N ASN A 83 -11.00 -12.01 -11.10
CA ASN A 83 -10.14 -12.54 -12.18
C ASN A 83 -9.02 -13.49 -11.69
N GLU A 84 -9.28 -14.25 -10.62
CA GLU A 84 -8.35 -15.27 -10.14
C GLU A 84 -7.86 -16.18 -11.28
N ASN A 85 -6.56 -16.43 -11.31
CA ASN A 85 -5.94 -17.23 -12.35
C ASN A 85 -4.65 -17.91 -11.86
N ALA A 86 -4.18 -18.94 -12.56
CA ALA A 86 -2.95 -19.66 -12.26
C ALA A 86 -1.74 -19.20 -13.11
N ASN A 87 -1.87 -18.12 -13.87
CA ASN A 87 -0.78 -17.62 -14.69
C ASN A 87 0.36 -17.08 -13.84
N SER A 88 1.60 -17.28 -14.27
CA SER A 88 2.74 -16.60 -13.68
C SER A 88 2.75 -15.12 -14.08
N VAL A 89 2.87 -14.26 -13.07
CA VAL A 89 2.89 -12.79 -13.20
C VAL A 89 4.28 -12.31 -12.82
N THR A 90 5.02 -11.79 -13.80
CA THR A 90 6.40 -11.30 -13.65
C THR A 90 6.54 -9.81 -13.96
N GLN A 91 5.46 -9.17 -14.43
CA GLN A 91 5.42 -7.76 -14.78
C GLN A 91 4.07 -7.17 -14.38
N LEU A 92 4.05 -5.90 -13.95
CA LEU A 92 2.83 -5.22 -13.51
C LEU A 92 1.69 -5.29 -14.54
N ARG A 93 2.01 -5.17 -15.84
CA ARG A 93 0.99 -5.23 -16.92
C ARG A 93 0.22 -6.56 -17.01
N GLN A 94 0.70 -7.61 -16.35
CA GLN A 94 0.04 -8.93 -16.32
C GLN A 94 -0.92 -9.08 -15.15
N VAL A 95 -0.80 -8.20 -14.14
CA VAL A 95 -1.63 -8.21 -12.93
C VAL A 95 -3.10 -8.01 -13.28
N LYS A 96 -3.98 -8.82 -12.70
CA LYS A 96 -5.43 -8.76 -12.86
C LYS A 96 -6.17 -8.54 -11.54
N ASN A 97 -5.48 -8.72 -10.44
CA ASN A 97 -5.99 -8.52 -9.08
C ASN A 97 -4.83 -8.30 -8.10
N PHE A 98 -5.11 -7.69 -6.98
CA PHE A 98 -4.10 -7.38 -5.97
C PHE A 98 -4.67 -7.47 -4.57
N LEU A 99 -3.79 -7.58 -3.58
CA LEU A 99 -4.08 -7.47 -2.17
C LEU A 99 -3.11 -6.47 -1.55
N VAL A 100 -3.64 -5.56 -0.75
CA VAL A 100 -2.87 -4.71 0.16
C VAL A 100 -3.09 -5.21 1.58
N LEU A 101 -2.03 -5.59 2.28
CA LEU A 101 -2.06 -6.08 3.65
C LEU A 101 -0.85 -5.50 4.41
N LEU A 102 -1.06 -4.36 5.06
CA LEU A 102 0.02 -3.57 5.66
C LEU A 102 0.19 -3.83 7.14
N ASN A 103 -0.89 -4.18 7.84
CA ASN A 103 -0.91 -4.38 9.27
C ASN A 103 -1.06 -5.86 9.61
N PRO A 104 0.02 -6.54 10.04
CA PRO A 104 -0.01 -7.98 10.30
C PRO A 104 -0.54 -8.35 11.69
N GLU A 105 -1.00 -7.40 12.52
CA GLU A 105 -1.38 -7.58 13.92
C GLU A 105 -2.52 -8.59 14.12
N HIS A 106 -3.36 -8.76 13.10
CA HIS A 106 -4.40 -9.80 13.09
C HIS A 106 -3.82 -11.23 13.21
N TYR A 107 -2.59 -11.41 12.79
CA TYR A 107 -1.91 -12.71 12.79
C TYR A 107 -1.02 -12.85 14.02
N LYS A 108 -1.32 -13.82 14.89
CA LYS A 108 -0.62 -14.01 16.17
C LYS A 108 0.86 -14.36 16.03
N THR A 109 1.28 -14.93 14.92
CA THR A 109 2.65 -15.33 14.67
C THR A 109 3.06 -15.02 13.23
N ARG A 110 4.36 -14.77 13.05
CA ARG A 110 4.97 -14.59 11.73
C ARG A 110 4.64 -15.74 10.77
N GLU A 111 4.71 -16.99 11.25
CA GLU A 111 4.38 -18.13 10.41
C GLU A 111 2.90 -18.19 10.02
N SER A 112 1.98 -17.83 10.92
CA SER A 112 0.55 -17.75 10.58
C SER A 112 0.26 -16.67 9.53
N TYR A 113 0.96 -15.55 9.59
CA TYR A 113 0.90 -14.48 8.59
C TYR A 113 1.40 -14.95 7.22
N LEU A 114 2.62 -15.50 7.19
CA LEU A 114 3.23 -16.01 5.95
C LEU A 114 2.40 -17.14 5.32
N LYS A 115 1.87 -18.04 6.15
CA LYS A 115 1.01 -19.12 5.71
C LYS A 115 -0.26 -18.57 5.06
N ALA A 116 -0.96 -17.66 5.74
CA ALA A 116 -2.19 -17.07 5.22
C ALA A 116 -1.98 -16.40 3.86
N LEU A 117 -0.93 -15.59 3.70
CA LEU A 117 -0.58 -14.98 2.41
C LEU A 117 -0.25 -16.01 1.34
N SER A 118 0.50 -17.07 1.70
CA SER A 118 0.90 -18.14 0.76
C SER A 118 -0.29 -18.94 0.25
N GLU A 119 -1.39 -19.01 0.99
CA GLU A 119 -2.62 -19.72 0.64
C GLU A 119 -3.55 -18.91 -0.28
N THR A 120 -3.12 -17.70 -0.72
CA THR A 120 -3.89 -16.84 -1.63
C THR A 120 -3.43 -16.97 -3.09
N ASN A 121 -4.30 -16.53 -4.02
CA ASN A 121 -4.05 -16.54 -5.46
C ASN A 121 -4.01 -15.15 -6.10
N TYR A 122 -3.75 -14.12 -5.31
CA TYR A 122 -3.56 -12.76 -5.85
C TYR A 122 -2.34 -12.69 -6.78
N ASP A 123 -2.45 -11.92 -7.85
CA ASP A 123 -1.38 -11.64 -8.82
C ASP A 123 -0.31 -10.70 -8.29
N LEU A 124 -0.70 -9.82 -7.36
CA LEU A 124 0.15 -8.86 -6.70
C LEU A 124 -0.17 -8.81 -5.21
N LEU A 125 0.85 -8.92 -4.38
CA LEU A 125 0.78 -8.60 -2.96
C LEU A 125 1.54 -7.30 -2.68
N ILE A 126 0.93 -6.41 -1.92
CA ILE A 126 1.57 -5.22 -1.34
C ILE A 126 1.51 -5.42 0.17
N VAL A 127 2.68 -5.60 0.80
CA VAL A 127 2.80 -5.89 2.23
C VAL A 127 3.88 -5.02 2.86
N ASP A 128 3.94 -4.97 4.18
CA ASP A 128 5.05 -4.30 4.86
C ASP A 128 6.35 -5.14 4.76
N LEU A 129 7.50 -4.46 4.76
CA LEU A 129 8.81 -5.12 4.85
C LEU A 129 8.95 -5.91 6.16
N TYR A 130 8.30 -5.43 7.22
CA TYR A 130 8.47 -5.96 8.57
C TYR A 130 7.25 -6.75 9.04
N TYR A 131 7.51 -7.79 9.82
CA TYR A 131 6.57 -8.35 10.75
C TYR A 131 7.15 -8.16 12.16
N GLY A 132 6.55 -7.29 12.94
CA GLY A 132 7.18 -6.77 14.15
C GLY A 132 8.49 -6.04 13.85
N ASP A 133 9.53 -6.29 14.63
CA ASP A 133 10.82 -5.61 14.48
C ASP A 133 11.75 -6.25 13.44
N ARG A 134 11.34 -7.32 12.78
CA ARG A 134 12.21 -8.07 11.86
C ARG A 134 11.72 -8.00 10.42
N PRO A 135 12.59 -7.63 9.48
CA PRO A 135 12.25 -7.65 8.05
C PRO A 135 11.98 -9.08 7.58
N LEU A 136 11.22 -9.23 6.52
CA LEU A 136 11.05 -10.51 5.82
C LEU A 136 12.39 -10.93 5.22
N SER A 137 12.69 -12.24 5.29
CA SER A 137 13.88 -12.81 4.67
C SER A 137 13.67 -13.10 3.18
N LYS A 138 14.77 -13.36 2.45
CA LYS A 138 14.70 -13.78 1.04
C LYS A 138 13.92 -15.07 0.84
N GLU A 139 14.02 -16.00 1.77
CA GLU A 139 13.30 -17.28 1.74
C GLU A 139 11.79 -17.05 1.93
N GLU A 140 11.43 -16.16 2.85
CA GLU A 140 10.03 -15.81 3.10
C GLU A 140 9.41 -15.06 1.92
N THR A 141 10.09 -14.09 1.35
CA THR A 141 9.62 -13.38 0.15
C THR A 141 9.54 -14.31 -1.06
N ALA A 142 10.50 -15.21 -1.25
CA ALA A 142 10.44 -16.23 -2.30
C ALA A 142 9.24 -17.18 -2.14
N ARG A 143 8.89 -17.54 -0.89
CA ARG A 143 7.67 -18.29 -0.59
C ARG A 143 6.42 -17.49 -0.97
N LEU A 144 6.35 -16.19 -0.59
CA LEU A 144 5.22 -15.32 -0.88
C LEU A 144 5.04 -15.03 -2.37
N LYS A 145 6.08 -15.10 -3.19
CA LYS A 145 6.01 -14.94 -4.65
C LYS A 145 5.33 -16.10 -5.37
N ARG A 146 4.92 -17.13 -4.67
CA ARG A 146 4.17 -18.26 -5.25
C ARG A 146 2.71 -18.18 -4.82
N LYS A 147 1.80 -18.30 -5.80
CA LYS A 147 0.37 -18.45 -5.55
C LYS A 147 0.06 -19.87 -5.07
N ALA A 148 -1.00 -20.05 -4.29
CA ALA A 148 -1.44 -21.35 -3.84
C ALA A 148 -1.76 -22.32 -5.01
N ASN A 149 -2.23 -21.78 -6.14
CA ASN A 149 -2.54 -22.55 -7.36
C ASN A 149 -1.32 -22.81 -8.28
N GLY A 150 -0.09 -22.47 -7.85
CA GLY A 150 1.16 -22.81 -8.52
C GLY A 150 1.75 -21.73 -9.44
N GLY A 151 1.01 -20.66 -9.76
CA GLY A 151 1.56 -19.52 -10.52
C GLY A 151 2.50 -18.66 -9.69
N GLU A 152 3.32 -17.85 -10.36
CA GLU A 152 4.11 -16.79 -9.71
C GLU A 152 3.30 -15.51 -9.59
N ARG A 153 3.68 -14.66 -8.61
CA ARG A 153 3.10 -13.34 -8.41
C ARG A 153 4.16 -12.30 -8.09
N LEU A 154 3.82 -11.05 -8.27
CA LEU A 154 4.64 -9.92 -7.82
C LEU A 154 4.43 -9.68 -6.32
N LEU A 155 5.50 -9.26 -5.67
CA LEU A 155 5.53 -8.89 -4.26
C LEU A 155 6.18 -7.51 -4.12
N LEU A 156 5.40 -6.49 -3.73
CA LEU A 156 5.88 -5.15 -3.45
C LEU A 156 5.87 -4.88 -1.95
N SER A 157 6.86 -4.13 -1.49
CA SER A 157 6.87 -3.63 -0.11
C SER A 157 6.30 -2.22 -0.06
N TYR A 158 5.44 -1.97 0.93
CA TYR A 158 5.02 -0.62 1.29
C TYR A 158 6.21 0.23 1.73
N MET A 159 6.22 1.49 1.31
CA MET A 159 7.21 2.48 1.70
C MET A 159 6.60 3.87 1.65
N SER A 160 6.46 4.54 2.80
CA SER A 160 6.09 5.96 2.84
C SER A 160 7.28 6.82 2.43
N VAL A 161 7.05 7.79 1.55
CA VAL A 161 8.07 8.74 1.10
C VAL A 161 7.81 10.18 1.57
N GLY A 162 6.59 10.46 2.02
CA GLY A 162 6.19 11.79 2.49
C GLY A 162 6.00 11.89 4.00
N GLU A 163 6.04 10.75 4.71
CA GLU A 163 5.91 10.69 6.16
C GLU A 163 6.89 9.71 6.78
N ALA A 164 7.40 10.10 7.95
CA ALA A 164 8.16 9.22 8.82
C ALA A 164 7.25 8.68 9.94
N ALA A 165 7.50 7.45 10.39
CA ALA A 165 6.71 6.86 11.46
C ALA A 165 7.58 6.43 12.64
N ASP A 166 7.11 6.69 13.87
CA ASP A 166 7.85 6.47 15.11
C ASP A 166 8.02 4.99 15.47
N TYR A 167 7.22 4.12 14.86
CA TYR A 167 7.35 2.67 14.97
C TYR A 167 8.30 2.04 13.95
N ARG A 168 8.90 2.83 13.07
CA ARG A 168 9.86 2.34 12.06
C ARG A 168 11.25 2.16 12.65
N THR A 169 12.00 1.20 12.13
CA THR A 169 13.35 0.85 12.63
C THR A 169 14.40 1.96 12.48
N TYR A 170 14.15 2.96 11.63
CA TYR A 170 15.01 4.13 11.51
C TYR A 170 14.73 5.22 12.54
N TRP A 171 13.60 5.12 13.28
CA TRP A 171 13.20 6.15 14.24
C TRP A 171 14.17 6.21 15.43
N GLN A 172 14.55 7.41 15.82
CA GLN A 172 15.38 7.65 16.99
C GLN A 172 14.52 8.27 18.10
N LYS A 173 14.56 7.69 19.28
CA LYS A 173 13.75 8.12 20.45
C LYS A 173 13.93 9.60 20.82
N ASP A 174 15.10 10.15 20.50
CA ASP A 174 15.40 11.56 20.76
C ASP A 174 14.60 12.51 19.85
N TRP A 175 14.09 12.04 18.71
CA TRP A 175 13.30 12.85 17.78
C TRP A 175 11.94 13.30 18.34
N GLU A 176 11.43 12.70 19.37
CA GLU A 176 10.25 13.19 20.08
C GLU A 176 10.52 14.57 20.75
N LYS A 177 11.76 14.82 21.19
CA LYS A 177 12.16 16.03 21.89
C LYS A 177 13.01 16.97 21.03
N HIS A 178 13.87 16.41 20.19
CA HIS A 178 14.81 17.13 19.34
C HIS A 178 14.59 16.69 17.89
N ARG A 179 13.51 17.21 17.30
CA ARG A 179 13.16 16.88 15.91
C ARG A 179 14.26 17.33 14.97
N PRO A 180 14.74 16.47 14.07
CA PRO A 180 15.61 16.89 12.98
C PRO A 180 14.85 17.86 12.06
N HIS A 181 15.55 18.71 11.35
CA HIS A 181 14.95 19.74 10.49
C HIS A 181 13.98 19.19 9.45
N TRP A 182 14.22 17.99 8.95
CA TRP A 182 13.37 17.36 7.95
C TRP A 182 12.06 16.79 8.51
N LEU A 183 11.95 16.59 9.83
CA LEU A 183 10.78 16.03 10.49
C LEU A 183 9.82 17.17 10.91
N ALA A 184 8.69 17.26 10.23
CA ALA A 184 7.68 18.30 10.46
C ALA A 184 6.60 17.85 11.46
N GLU A 185 5.38 18.35 11.31
CA GLU A 185 4.30 18.11 12.26
C GLU A 185 3.75 16.68 12.19
N PRO A 186 3.19 16.18 13.32
CA PRO A 186 2.49 14.88 13.31
C PRO A 186 1.26 14.92 12.40
N ASN A 187 0.95 13.77 11.80
CA ASN A 187 -0.29 13.59 11.08
C ASN A 187 -1.44 13.31 12.09
N PRO A 188 -2.46 14.19 12.20
CA PRO A 188 -3.53 14.01 13.17
C PRO A 188 -4.42 12.79 12.89
N GLU A 189 -4.49 12.35 11.63
CA GLU A 189 -5.31 11.20 11.22
C GLU A 189 -4.60 9.86 11.41
N TRP A 190 -3.25 9.87 11.46
CA TRP A 190 -2.42 8.68 11.64
C TRP A 190 -1.44 8.88 12.79
N PRO A 191 -1.85 8.61 14.05
CA PRO A 191 -0.98 8.72 15.21
C PRO A 191 0.31 7.91 15.05
N GLY A 192 1.44 8.54 15.38
CA GLY A 192 2.76 7.96 15.16
C GLY A 192 3.39 8.29 13.81
N SER A 193 2.66 8.90 12.88
CA SER A 193 3.18 9.38 11.60
C SER A 193 3.43 10.89 11.66
N TYR A 194 4.49 11.34 10.99
CA TYR A 194 4.95 12.73 10.97
C TYR A 194 5.27 13.13 9.53
N LYS A 195 4.86 14.33 9.11
CA LYS A 195 5.20 14.87 7.80
C LYS A 195 6.71 14.97 7.65
N ALA A 196 7.24 14.54 6.51
CA ALA A 196 8.66 14.60 6.21
C ALA A 196 8.92 15.57 5.06
N ARG A 197 9.87 16.53 5.25
CA ARG A 197 10.33 17.40 4.17
C ARG A 197 11.03 16.55 3.12
N TYR A 198 10.23 16.05 2.18
CA TYR A 198 10.63 15.06 1.17
C TYR A 198 11.80 15.51 0.29
N TRP A 199 12.18 16.80 0.30
CA TRP A 199 13.35 17.33 -0.40
C TRP A 199 14.62 17.31 0.44
N SER A 200 14.54 16.95 1.74
CA SER A 200 15.73 16.91 2.60
C SER A 200 16.63 15.72 2.27
N LYS A 201 17.94 16.00 2.19
CA LYS A 201 18.93 14.96 1.96
C LYS A 201 18.97 13.93 3.10
N GLU A 202 18.84 14.38 4.35
CA GLU A 202 18.85 13.48 5.51
C GLU A 202 17.68 12.51 5.48
N TRP A 203 16.50 12.96 5.00
CA TRP A 203 15.37 12.06 4.77
C TRP A 203 15.65 11.08 3.64
N HIS A 204 16.23 11.54 2.54
CA HIS A 204 16.63 10.67 1.44
C HIS A 204 17.63 9.59 1.88
N ASP A 205 18.60 9.94 2.73
CA ASP A 205 19.62 9.00 3.23
C ASP A 205 19.01 7.86 4.09
N LEU A 206 17.84 8.10 4.72
CA LEU A 206 17.06 7.07 5.40
C LEU A 206 16.27 6.19 4.43
N LEU A 207 15.87 6.76 3.30
CA LEU A 207 15.02 6.08 2.33
C LEU A 207 15.81 5.22 1.34
N TYR A 208 16.96 5.69 0.84
CA TYR A 208 17.73 4.99 -0.20
C TYR A 208 19.22 5.38 -0.19
N GLY A 209 20.05 4.55 -0.86
CA GLY A 209 21.43 4.85 -1.14
C GLY A 209 22.45 4.29 -0.15
N SER A 210 22.03 3.47 0.79
CA SER A 210 22.93 2.75 1.70
C SER A 210 22.29 1.41 2.13
N PRO A 211 23.09 0.40 2.53
CA PRO A 211 22.54 -0.89 2.97
C PRO A 211 21.58 -0.79 4.16
N ASP A 212 21.64 0.28 4.93
CA ASP A 212 20.77 0.54 6.08
C ASP A 212 19.51 1.34 5.71
N ALA A 213 19.44 1.88 4.48
CA ALA A 213 18.30 2.61 3.99
C ALA A 213 17.10 1.69 3.71
N TYR A 214 15.89 2.23 3.78
CA TYR A 214 14.66 1.44 3.75
C TYR A 214 14.47 0.71 2.42
N LEU A 215 14.67 1.39 1.28
CA LEU A 215 14.56 0.79 -0.05
C LEU A 215 15.61 -0.29 -0.28
N ASP A 216 16.84 -0.07 0.19
CA ASP A 216 17.94 -1.03 0.06
C ASP A 216 17.65 -2.31 0.86
N LYS A 217 17.01 -2.19 2.04
CA LYS A 217 16.51 -3.33 2.82
C LYS A 217 15.38 -4.07 2.10
N ILE A 218 14.45 -3.36 1.45
CA ILE A 218 13.39 -3.97 0.62
C ILE A 218 14.03 -4.82 -0.49
N MET A 219 15.00 -4.26 -1.22
CA MET A 219 15.70 -4.97 -2.28
C MET A 219 16.49 -6.15 -1.75
N ALA A 220 17.19 -5.98 -0.62
CA ALA A 220 17.95 -7.05 0.04
C ALA A 220 17.05 -8.20 0.51
N ALA A 221 15.83 -7.92 0.93
CA ALA A 221 14.82 -8.91 1.30
C ALA A 221 14.23 -9.66 0.08
N GLY A 222 14.49 -9.21 -1.14
CA GLY A 222 14.09 -9.91 -2.37
C GLY A 222 12.68 -9.56 -2.86
N PHE A 223 12.11 -8.43 -2.49
CA PHE A 223 10.91 -7.88 -3.10
C PHE A 223 11.15 -7.52 -4.57
N ASP A 224 10.09 -7.46 -5.37
CA ASP A 224 10.15 -7.05 -6.79
C ASP A 224 10.20 -5.53 -6.95
N GLY A 225 9.91 -4.78 -5.89
CA GLY A 225 9.94 -3.33 -5.85
C GLY A 225 9.25 -2.78 -4.61
N ALA A 226 9.04 -1.46 -4.59
CA ALA A 226 8.33 -0.75 -3.53
C ALA A 226 7.02 -0.15 -4.05
N PHE A 227 6.00 -0.17 -3.21
CA PHE A 227 4.80 0.66 -3.34
C PHE A 227 5.03 1.95 -2.56
N LEU A 228 5.13 3.06 -3.28
CA LEU A 228 5.41 4.38 -2.69
C LEU A 228 4.11 5.06 -2.29
N ASP A 229 4.01 5.40 -1.02
CA ASP A 229 2.86 6.07 -0.43
C ASP A 229 3.19 7.48 0.04
N VAL A 230 2.15 8.28 0.28
CA VAL A 230 2.24 9.69 0.68
C VAL A 230 3.02 10.52 -0.36
N MET A 231 2.80 10.24 -1.64
CA MET A 231 3.39 10.96 -2.76
C MET A 231 2.85 12.39 -2.90
N ASP A 232 1.75 12.69 -2.26
CA ASP A 232 1.05 13.97 -2.23
C ASP A 232 1.49 14.89 -1.07
N ALA A 233 2.51 14.51 -0.32
CA ALA A 233 3.07 15.31 0.78
C ALA A 233 3.39 16.78 0.38
N TRP A 234 3.65 17.03 -0.92
CA TRP A 234 3.88 18.37 -1.45
C TRP A 234 2.68 19.31 -1.25
N GLN A 235 1.45 18.79 -1.18
CA GLN A 235 0.24 19.60 -0.95
C GLN A 235 0.29 20.23 0.45
N TYR A 236 0.58 19.39 1.46
CA TYR A 236 0.74 19.87 2.83
C TYR A 236 1.76 21.00 2.94
N PHE A 237 2.95 20.83 2.38
CA PHE A 237 4.00 21.84 2.48
C PHE A 237 3.71 23.11 1.67
N LYS A 238 2.99 23.00 0.54
CA LYS A 238 2.54 24.17 -0.22
C LYS A 238 1.57 25.05 0.56
N GLU A 239 0.80 24.46 1.47
CA GLU A 239 -0.22 25.18 2.26
C GLU A 239 0.35 25.72 3.57
N HIS A 240 1.45 25.16 4.09
CA HIS A 240 1.97 25.44 5.43
C HIS A 240 3.38 26.03 5.46
N GLU A 241 4.10 26.05 4.36
CA GLU A 241 5.43 26.63 4.15
C GLU A 241 5.49 27.51 2.88
#